data_c292b4cb6ec2877214b963df6863e8a8
#
_entry.id   c292b4cb6ec2877214b963df6863e8a8
#
_cell.length_a   1.000
_cell.length_b   1.000
_cell.length_c   1.000
_cell.angle_alpha   90.00
_cell.angle_beta   90.00
_cell.angle_gamma   90.00
#
_symmetry.space_group_name_H-M   'P 1'
#
loop_
_entity.id
_entity.type
_entity.pdbx_description
1 polymer ?
#
loop_
_entity_poly.entity_id
_entity_poly.type
_entity_poly.pdbx_seq_one_letter_code
_entity_poly.pdbx_strand_id
1 'polypeptide(L)'
;MYKRQVVAFSRDGSVIQSNPAAEEMLGRSIPIGGSENYDTLFSDIAPLQGVLAVEQPGYLDGERDVGGRSLELLLTPFDQERLGGVLVVIHDVTEQRKTEELRREFVANVSHELRTPLTNIRSYAETLADNAGELPPNTEKNFLGVILNESDRMTHIVQDLLTLSRFDSGRAELKLAPFPFGQAVQDVYNANLMEAQRHGHAMELDITEELPEITGDRERIVQVMMNVVSNSIKYTPDGGRIRISAGRQDRRVWMEVADNGIGIPKEDRGRIFERFYRVDKARSRESGGTGLGLSIAKEIIDRHEGTIELVDRSGPGLTVRITLLVEGPHHGRE
;
A
#
# COMPACT_ATOMS: atom_id res chain seq x y z
N MET A 1 -19.93 14.35 -14.38
CA MET A 1 -21.26 14.93 -14.09
C MET A 1 -21.89 14.01 -13.02
N TYR A 2 -21.85 14.40 -11.75
CA TYR A 2 -22.42 13.61 -10.65
C TYR A 2 -23.95 13.60 -10.83
N LYS A 3 -24.50 12.44 -11.20
CA LYS A 3 -25.96 12.24 -11.13
C LYS A 3 -26.31 12.09 -9.65
N ARG A 4 -26.95 13.07 -9.06
CA ARG A 4 -27.47 12.98 -7.68
C ARG A 4 -28.45 11.80 -7.64
N GLN A 5 -28.18 10.84 -6.76
CA GLN A 5 -29.05 9.70 -6.54
C GLN A 5 -30.08 10.11 -5.48
N VAL A 6 -31.32 10.18 -5.91
CA VAL A 6 -32.40 10.71 -5.04
C VAL A 6 -33.64 9.83 -5.13
N VAL A 7 -34.30 9.70 -3.97
CA VAL A 7 -35.66 9.17 -3.86
C VAL A 7 -36.48 10.17 -3.08
N ALA A 8 -37.67 10.54 -3.60
CA ALA A 8 -38.61 11.45 -2.96
C ALA A 8 -39.87 10.68 -2.52
N PHE A 9 -40.32 10.97 -1.30
CA PHE A 9 -41.50 10.41 -0.69
C PHE A 9 -42.47 11.50 -0.28
N SER A 10 -43.78 11.22 -0.39
CA SER A 10 -44.83 12.07 0.14
C SER A 10 -44.90 11.96 1.68
N ARG A 11 -45.72 12.79 2.31
CA ARG A 11 -45.91 12.80 3.78
C ARG A 11 -46.51 11.49 4.33
N ASP A 12 -47.18 10.71 3.49
CA ASP A 12 -47.70 9.37 3.83
C ASP A 12 -46.71 8.25 3.57
N GLY A 13 -45.49 8.58 3.08
CA GLY A 13 -44.43 7.62 2.79
C GLY A 13 -44.48 7.00 1.40
N SER A 14 -45.43 7.37 0.54
CA SER A 14 -45.50 6.86 -0.83
C SER A 14 -44.42 7.44 -1.70
N VAL A 15 -43.89 6.65 -2.66
CA VAL A 15 -42.85 7.09 -3.58
C VAL A 15 -43.40 8.12 -4.57
N ILE A 16 -42.83 9.33 -4.56
CA ILE A 16 -43.13 10.40 -5.54
C ILE A 16 -42.24 10.25 -6.76
N GLN A 17 -40.93 10.01 -6.52
CA GLN A 17 -39.95 9.93 -7.58
C GLN A 17 -38.73 9.12 -7.11
N SER A 18 -38.19 8.29 -7.98
CA SER A 18 -36.86 7.70 -7.86
C SER A 18 -36.11 7.89 -9.16
N ASN A 19 -34.78 7.90 -9.10
CA ASN A 19 -34.01 7.86 -10.33
C ASN A 19 -33.29 6.51 -10.47
N PRO A 20 -33.01 6.06 -11.71
CA PRO A 20 -32.38 4.73 -11.96
C PRO A 20 -31.07 4.54 -11.22
N ALA A 21 -30.32 5.61 -10.97
CA ALA A 21 -29.05 5.54 -10.24
C ALA A 21 -29.26 5.25 -8.75
N ALA A 22 -30.34 5.74 -8.13
CA ALA A 22 -30.69 5.40 -6.75
C ALA A 22 -31.16 3.94 -6.64
N GLU A 23 -31.94 3.45 -7.61
CA GLU A 23 -32.38 2.06 -7.67
C GLU A 23 -31.19 1.09 -7.81
N GLU A 24 -30.24 1.43 -8.68
CA GLU A 24 -29.00 0.66 -8.85
C GLU A 24 -28.18 0.60 -7.55
N MET A 25 -28.04 1.72 -6.84
CA MET A 25 -27.29 1.77 -5.57
C MET A 25 -27.97 1.00 -4.46
N LEU A 26 -29.29 1.07 -4.37
CA LEU A 26 -30.06 0.33 -3.38
C LEU A 26 -30.26 -1.15 -3.75
N GLY A 27 -29.86 -1.54 -4.98
CA GLY A 27 -29.97 -2.90 -5.46
C GLY A 27 -31.43 -3.39 -5.65
N ARG A 28 -32.38 -2.45 -5.80
CA ARG A 28 -33.81 -2.76 -5.97
C ARG A 28 -34.54 -1.71 -6.80
N SER A 29 -35.58 -2.12 -7.52
CA SER A 29 -36.44 -1.20 -8.25
C SER A 29 -37.45 -0.53 -7.31
N ILE A 30 -37.65 0.78 -7.53
CA ILE A 30 -38.52 1.63 -6.69
C ILE A 30 -39.55 2.35 -7.60
N PRO A 31 -40.52 1.61 -8.15
CA PRO A 31 -41.51 2.20 -9.05
C PRO A 31 -42.50 3.06 -8.30
N ILE A 32 -42.94 4.16 -8.92
CA ILE A 32 -44.00 5.04 -8.41
C ILE A 32 -45.31 4.23 -8.34
N GLY A 33 -45.98 4.24 -7.18
CA GLY A 33 -47.22 3.47 -6.97
C GLY A 33 -47.02 1.96 -6.80
N GLY A 34 -45.76 1.52 -6.61
CA GLY A 34 -45.44 0.14 -6.28
C GLY A 34 -45.71 -0.22 -4.81
N SER A 35 -45.26 -1.42 -4.40
CA SER A 35 -45.34 -1.87 -3.01
C SER A 35 -44.31 -1.24 -2.07
N GLU A 36 -43.28 -0.63 -2.62
CA GLU A 36 -42.20 0.03 -1.84
C GLU A 36 -42.69 1.38 -1.33
N ASN A 37 -42.36 1.67 -0.09
CA ASN A 37 -42.62 2.95 0.56
C ASN A 37 -41.44 3.36 1.44
N TYR A 38 -41.49 4.53 2.07
CA TYR A 38 -40.46 5.01 2.95
C TYR A 38 -40.08 4.02 4.05
N ASP A 39 -41.11 3.46 4.73
CA ASP A 39 -40.89 2.57 5.88
C ASP A 39 -40.23 1.25 5.47
N THR A 40 -40.54 0.72 4.28
CA THR A 40 -39.87 -0.49 3.77
C THR A 40 -38.44 -0.25 3.35
N LEU A 41 -38.08 1.02 3.00
CA LEU A 41 -36.78 1.35 2.45
C LEU A 41 -35.84 1.97 3.50
N PHE A 42 -36.35 2.80 4.42
CA PHE A 42 -35.50 3.66 5.25
C PHE A 42 -35.92 3.76 6.72
N SER A 43 -36.91 3.02 7.21
CA SER A 43 -37.32 3.08 8.62
C SER A 43 -36.24 2.62 9.60
N ASP A 44 -35.30 1.78 9.15
CA ASP A 44 -34.12 1.35 9.90
C ASP A 44 -33.10 2.48 10.12
N ILE A 45 -33.09 3.49 9.26
CA ILE A 45 -32.24 4.69 9.41
C ILE A 45 -32.94 5.72 10.30
N ALA A 46 -34.18 6.08 9.95
CA ALA A 46 -34.98 7.01 10.75
C ALA A 46 -36.48 6.78 10.47
N PRO A 47 -37.37 6.93 11.47
CA PRO A 47 -38.80 6.87 11.24
C PRO A 47 -39.24 8.08 10.43
N LEU A 48 -40.22 7.89 9.51
CA LEU A 48 -40.77 8.93 8.62
C LEU A 48 -41.15 10.21 9.39
N GLN A 49 -41.85 10.07 10.50
CA GLN A 49 -42.26 11.20 11.33
C GLN A 49 -41.08 11.95 11.95
N GLY A 50 -39.99 11.25 12.26
CA GLY A 50 -38.78 11.85 12.76
C GLY A 50 -38.10 12.75 11.72
N VAL A 51 -38.06 12.31 10.46
CA VAL A 51 -37.52 13.15 9.37
C VAL A 51 -38.41 14.33 9.08
N LEU A 52 -39.75 14.14 9.03
CA LEU A 52 -40.71 15.23 8.80
C LEU A 52 -40.69 16.31 9.90
N ALA A 53 -40.27 15.97 11.11
CA ALA A 53 -40.16 16.90 12.23
C ALA A 53 -38.84 17.71 12.25
N VAL A 54 -37.90 17.46 11.33
CA VAL A 54 -36.64 18.18 11.26
C VAL A 54 -36.89 19.60 10.77
N GLU A 55 -36.42 20.60 11.52
CA GLU A 55 -36.50 22.00 11.11
C GLU A 55 -35.55 22.30 9.95
N GLN A 56 -36.04 22.96 8.91
CA GLN A 56 -35.22 23.35 7.76
C GLN A 56 -34.31 24.54 8.11
N PRO A 57 -33.05 24.55 7.64
CA PRO A 57 -32.40 23.61 6.72
C PRO A 57 -31.68 22.46 7.42
N GLY A 58 -32.38 21.49 7.99
CA GLY A 58 -31.83 20.32 8.66
C GLY A 58 -31.99 19.03 7.86
N TYR A 59 -31.23 18.03 8.23
CA TYR A 59 -31.33 16.67 7.72
C TYR A 59 -30.98 15.65 8.81
N LEU A 60 -31.39 14.40 8.62
CA LEU A 60 -30.86 13.24 9.33
C LEU A 60 -29.93 12.51 8.39
N ASP A 61 -28.87 11.95 8.93
CA ASP A 61 -27.93 11.11 8.20
C ASP A 61 -27.95 9.68 8.69
N GLY A 62 -27.57 8.77 7.82
CA GLY A 62 -27.43 7.36 8.15
C GLY A 62 -26.54 6.67 7.12
N GLU A 63 -26.16 5.45 7.45
CA GLU A 63 -25.25 4.67 6.64
C GLU A 63 -25.84 3.30 6.37
N ARG A 64 -25.53 2.75 5.19
CA ARG A 64 -25.95 1.39 4.82
C ARG A 64 -24.97 0.76 3.85
N ASP A 65 -24.64 -0.50 4.11
CA ASP A 65 -23.85 -1.30 3.16
C ASP A 65 -24.81 -2.13 2.26
N VAL A 66 -24.67 -1.97 0.95
CA VAL A 66 -25.49 -2.65 -0.06
C VAL A 66 -24.58 -3.21 -1.16
N GLY A 67 -24.57 -4.52 -1.32
CA GLY A 67 -23.83 -5.17 -2.41
C GLY A 67 -22.33 -4.85 -2.45
N GLY A 68 -21.71 -4.64 -1.27
CA GLY A 68 -20.30 -4.29 -1.15
C GLY A 68 -20.00 -2.80 -1.38
N ARG A 69 -21.04 -1.95 -1.49
CA ARG A 69 -20.93 -0.48 -1.51
C ARG A 69 -21.32 0.07 -0.15
N SER A 70 -20.59 1.06 0.34
CA SER A 70 -20.95 1.84 1.53
C SER A 70 -21.68 3.11 1.08
N LEU A 71 -22.94 3.21 1.48
CA LEU A 71 -23.82 4.32 1.12
C LEU A 71 -24.03 5.24 2.31
N GLU A 72 -23.87 6.54 2.11
CA GLU A 72 -24.31 7.60 3.00
C GLU A 72 -25.67 8.10 2.55
N LEU A 73 -26.64 8.14 3.48
CA LEU A 73 -28.02 8.51 3.23
C LEU A 73 -28.32 9.81 3.96
N LEU A 74 -28.72 10.85 3.22
CA LEU A 74 -29.15 12.13 3.79
C LEU A 74 -30.66 12.26 3.61
N LEU A 75 -31.37 12.34 4.72
CA LEU A 75 -32.83 12.40 4.75
C LEU A 75 -33.26 13.81 5.19
N THR A 76 -33.93 14.55 4.32
CA THR A 76 -34.36 15.92 4.60
C THR A 76 -35.83 16.09 4.28
N PRO A 77 -36.61 16.82 5.11
CA PRO A 77 -37.96 17.19 4.75
C PRO A 77 -37.92 18.24 3.63
N PHE A 78 -38.90 18.21 2.75
CA PHE A 78 -39.15 19.30 1.81
C PHE A 78 -40.60 19.73 1.89
N ASP A 79 -40.86 21.04 1.73
CA ASP A 79 -42.21 21.61 1.70
C ASP A 79 -42.28 22.58 0.53
N GLN A 80 -43.12 22.28 -0.44
CA GLN A 80 -43.46 23.16 -1.54
C GLN A 80 -44.98 23.36 -1.49
N GLU A 81 -45.47 24.53 -1.87
CA GLU A 81 -46.86 25.04 -1.68
C GLU A 81 -47.99 24.02 -1.88
N ARG A 82 -47.78 22.85 -2.51
CA ARG A 82 -48.76 21.77 -2.70
C ARG A 82 -48.21 20.36 -2.50
N LEU A 83 -46.91 20.17 -2.31
CA LEU A 83 -46.24 18.89 -2.18
C LEU A 83 -45.20 18.98 -1.06
N GLY A 84 -45.46 18.29 0.04
CA GLY A 84 -44.46 18.11 1.12
C GLY A 84 -44.12 16.65 1.29
N GLY A 85 -42.93 16.37 1.83
CA GLY A 85 -42.49 15.02 2.06
C GLY A 85 -41.04 14.90 2.49
N VAL A 86 -40.42 13.80 2.17
CA VAL A 86 -39.00 13.51 2.49
C VAL A 86 -38.23 13.26 1.20
N LEU A 87 -37.09 13.90 1.10
CA LEU A 87 -36.08 13.66 0.08
C LEU A 87 -34.93 12.85 0.69
N VAL A 88 -34.61 11.71 0.09
CA VAL A 88 -33.46 10.91 0.45
C VAL A 88 -32.40 11.07 -0.64
N VAL A 89 -31.23 11.58 -0.27
CA VAL A 89 -30.07 11.68 -1.14
C VAL A 89 -29.11 10.56 -0.78
N ILE A 90 -28.64 9.83 -1.76
CA ILE A 90 -27.78 8.66 -1.60
C ILE A 90 -26.41 9.00 -2.17
N HIS A 91 -25.37 8.84 -1.36
CA HIS A 91 -23.99 9.01 -1.79
C HIS A 91 -23.24 7.70 -1.65
N ASP A 92 -22.59 7.26 -2.72
CA ASP A 92 -21.62 6.16 -2.65
C ASP A 92 -20.30 6.70 -2.11
N VAL A 93 -20.00 6.33 -0.88
CA VAL A 93 -18.78 6.74 -0.15
C VAL A 93 -17.76 5.60 -0.05
N THR A 94 -17.95 4.53 -0.82
CA THR A 94 -17.12 3.32 -0.76
C THR A 94 -15.63 3.62 -0.93
N GLU A 95 -15.26 4.34 -1.99
CA GLU A 95 -13.86 4.67 -2.26
C GLU A 95 -13.29 5.68 -1.24
N GLN A 96 -14.11 6.62 -0.78
CA GLN A 96 -13.71 7.58 0.25
C GLN A 96 -13.43 6.84 1.58
N ARG A 97 -14.30 5.92 1.99
CA ARG A 97 -14.12 5.11 3.20
C ARG A 97 -12.90 4.22 3.12
N LYS A 98 -12.74 3.49 2.03
CA LYS A 98 -11.53 2.68 1.81
C LYS A 98 -10.25 3.51 1.95
N THR A 99 -10.24 4.69 1.35
CA THR A 99 -9.08 5.60 1.43
C THR A 99 -8.83 6.04 2.87
N GLU A 100 -9.89 6.36 3.62
CA GLU A 100 -9.77 6.78 5.02
C GLU A 100 -9.35 5.63 5.94
N GLU A 101 -9.86 4.42 5.73
CA GLU A 101 -9.44 3.21 6.43
C GLU A 101 -7.96 2.90 6.18
N LEU A 102 -7.53 2.91 4.92
CA LEU A 102 -6.12 2.73 4.56
C LEU A 102 -5.22 3.80 5.22
N ARG A 103 -5.70 5.04 5.30
CA ARG A 103 -4.97 6.12 5.98
C ARG A 103 -4.88 5.89 7.49
N ARG A 104 -5.96 5.45 8.13
CA ARG A 104 -5.98 5.12 9.57
C ARG A 104 -5.05 3.95 9.88
N GLU A 105 -5.13 2.90 9.05
CA GLU A 105 -4.25 1.72 9.17
C GLU A 105 -2.78 2.12 8.98
N PHE A 106 -2.47 2.97 8.00
CA PHE A 106 -1.12 3.49 7.78
C PHE A 106 -0.58 4.20 9.03
N VAL A 107 -1.34 5.13 9.63
CA VAL A 107 -0.91 5.85 10.84
C VAL A 107 -0.70 4.91 12.02
N ALA A 108 -1.59 3.92 12.20
CA ALA A 108 -1.46 2.91 13.25
C ALA A 108 -0.20 2.07 13.06
N ASN A 109 0.06 1.59 11.84
CA ASN A 109 1.23 0.78 11.51
C ASN A 109 2.53 1.57 11.69
N VAL A 110 2.60 2.83 11.24
CA VAL A 110 3.74 3.73 11.50
C VAL A 110 4.02 3.84 13.00
N SER A 111 2.98 4.10 13.80
CA SER A 111 3.11 4.24 15.25
C SER A 111 3.65 2.97 15.90
N HIS A 112 3.22 1.80 15.44
CA HIS A 112 3.70 0.51 15.94
C HIS A 112 5.14 0.22 15.53
N GLU A 113 5.51 0.45 14.26
CA GLU A 113 6.86 0.19 13.75
C GLU A 113 7.91 1.14 14.33
N LEU A 114 7.51 2.35 14.77
CA LEU A 114 8.42 3.28 15.48
C LEU A 114 8.48 3.00 16.99
N ARG A 115 7.40 2.53 17.61
CA ARG A 115 7.37 2.29 19.06
C ARG A 115 8.29 1.14 19.48
N THR A 116 8.33 0.06 18.72
CA THR A 116 9.13 -1.13 19.04
C THR A 116 10.62 -0.83 19.14
N PRO A 117 11.31 -0.26 18.10
CA PRO A 117 12.72 0.09 18.20
C PRO A 117 13.00 1.10 19.31
N LEU A 118 12.13 2.09 19.50
CA LEU A 118 12.26 3.09 20.57
C LEU A 118 12.23 2.45 21.96
N THR A 119 11.34 1.47 22.17
CA THR A 119 11.27 0.72 23.43
C THR A 119 12.54 -0.08 23.66
N ASN A 120 13.08 -0.74 22.64
CA ASN A 120 14.33 -1.49 22.73
C ASN A 120 15.50 -0.56 23.07
N ILE A 121 15.67 0.54 22.31
CA ILE A 121 16.72 1.54 22.58
C ILE A 121 16.66 2.00 24.03
N ARG A 122 15.47 2.37 24.50
CA ARG A 122 15.26 2.83 25.88
C ARG A 122 15.63 1.77 26.90
N SER A 123 15.15 0.54 26.73
CA SER A 123 15.40 -0.55 27.69
C SER A 123 16.88 -0.89 27.81
N TYR A 124 17.60 -0.99 26.69
CA TYR A 124 19.03 -1.25 26.71
C TYR A 124 19.84 -0.07 27.25
N ALA A 125 19.43 1.17 26.96
CA ALA A 125 20.05 2.36 27.51
C ALA A 125 19.85 2.47 29.04
N GLU A 126 18.64 2.21 29.55
CA GLU A 126 18.34 2.14 31.00
C GLU A 126 19.19 1.05 31.65
N THR A 127 19.27 -0.16 31.07
CA THR A 127 20.09 -1.23 31.62
C THR A 127 21.59 -0.86 31.69
N LEU A 128 22.11 -0.19 30.63
CA LEU A 128 23.49 0.29 30.62
C LEU A 128 23.75 1.38 31.71
N ALA A 129 22.78 2.28 31.90
CA ALA A 129 22.88 3.36 32.87
C ALA A 129 22.81 2.83 34.31
N ASP A 130 21.89 1.90 34.59
CA ASP A 130 21.68 1.34 35.95
C ASP A 130 22.82 0.42 36.37
N ASN A 131 23.57 -0.17 35.44
CA ASN A 131 24.67 -1.10 35.74
C ASN A 131 26.01 -0.58 35.19
N ALA A 132 26.20 0.75 35.14
CA ALA A 132 27.41 1.36 34.65
C ALA A 132 28.68 0.90 35.38
N GLY A 133 29.61 0.27 34.66
CA GLY A 133 30.85 -0.27 35.22
C GLY A 133 30.74 -1.66 35.89
N GLU A 134 29.55 -2.26 35.98
CA GLU A 134 29.32 -3.58 36.54
C GLU A 134 29.13 -4.66 35.44
N LEU A 135 28.77 -4.24 34.23
CA LEU A 135 28.58 -5.17 33.10
C LEU A 135 29.90 -5.67 32.51
N PRO A 136 29.96 -6.95 32.09
CA PRO A 136 31.09 -7.43 31.28
C PRO A 136 31.25 -6.62 30.02
N PRO A 137 32.48 -6.25 29.58
CA PRO A 137 32.71 -5.42 28.37
C PRO A 137 32.04 -5.92 27.09
N ASN A 138 31.95 -7.26 26.93
CA ASN A 138 31.26 -7.85 25.77
C ASN A 138 29.74 -7.65 25.83
N THR A 139 29.14 -7.66 27.02
CA THR A 139 27.69 -7.41 27.22
C THR A 139 27.37 -5.95 26.93
N GLU A 140 28.18 -5.04 27.47
CA GLU A 140 28.06 -3.59 27.20
C GLU A 140 28.14 -3.30 25.70
N LYS A 141 29.16 -3.85 25.03
CA LYS A 141 29.33 -3.71 23.58
C LYS A 141 28.13 -4.26 22.78
N ASN A 142 27.57 -5.40 23.21
CA ASN A 142 26.40 -6.00 22.56
C ASN A 142 25.17 -5.08 22.73
N PHE A 143 24.94 -4.51 23.92
CA PHE A 143 23.80 -3.62 24.17
C PHE A 143 23.92 -2.34 23.36
N LEU A 144 25.11 -1.73 23.29
CA LEU A 144 25.38 -0.61 22.40
C LEU A 144 25.14 -0.96 20.92
N GLY A 145 25.53 -2.17 20.50
CA GLY A 145 25.26 -2.67 19.15
C GLY A 145 23.76 -2.76 18.84
N VAL A 146 22.96 -3.22 19.79
CA VAL A 146 21.48 -3.26 19.63
C VAL A 146 20.92 -1.84 19.50
N ILE A 147 21.35 -0.90 20.35
CA ILE A 147 20.92 0.51 20.29
C ILE A 147 21.22 1.11 18.92
N LEU A 148 22.44 0.92 18.40
CA LEU A 148 22.83 1.41 17.08
C LEU A 148 21.99 0.81 15.97
N ASN A 149 21.81 -0.51 15.95
CA ASN A 149 21.02 -1.20 14.94
C ASN A 149 19.55 -0.73 14.93
N GLU A 150 18.94 -0.52 16.12
CA GLU A 150 17.56 -0.02 16.19
C GLU A 150 17.46 1.46 15.78
N SER A 151 18.50 2.27 16.01
CA SER A 151 18.56 3.65 15.55
C SER A 151 18.68 3.74 14.03
N ASP A 152 19.50 2.89 13.43
CA ASP A 152 19.64 2.79 11.97
C ASP A 152 18.31 2.32 11.34
N ARG A 153 17.67 1.33 11.96
CA ARG A 153 16.33 0.87 11.55
C ARG A 153 15.31 1.99 11.58
N MET A 154 15.25 2.80 12.65
CA MET A 154 14.34 3.95 12.73
C MET A 154 14.63 4.96 11.62
N THR A 155 15.89 5.23 11.32
CA THR A 155 16.32 6.13 10.24
C THR A 155 15.79 5.64 8.89
N HIS A 156 15.89 4.35 8.58
CA HIS A 156 15.36 3.76 7.36
C HIS A 156 13.83 3.87 7.29
N ILE A 157 13.10 3.58 8.41
CA ILE A 157 11.64 3.74 8.46
C ILE A 157 11.24 5.18 8.13
N VAL A 158 11.90 6.18 8.74
CA VAL A 158 11.61 7.60 8.49
C VAL A 158 11.89 7.98 7.03
N GLN A 159 12.99 7.52 6.45
CA GLN A 159 13.32 7.76 5.04
C GLN A 159 12.29 7.14 4.09
N ASP A 160 11.85 5.92 4.36
CA ASP A 160 10.80 5.23 3.62
C ASP A 160 9.48 6.00 3.67
N LEU A 161 9.08 6.47 4.87
CA LEU A 161 7.88 7.27 5.07
C LEU A 161 7.93 8.61 4.34
N LEU A 162 9.06 9.31 4.40
CA LEU A 162 9.25 10.56 3.65
C LEU A 162 9.19 10.33 2.14
N THR A 163 9.73 9.22 1.66
CA THR A 163 9.66 8.83 0.25
C THR A 163 8.21 8.60 -0.18
N LEU A 164 7.44 7.80 0.57
CA LEU A 164 6.02 7.57 0.30
C LEU A 164 5.19 8.87 0.36
N SER A 165 5.42 9.71 1.38
CA SER A 165 4.73 10.99 1.52
C SER A 165 4.96 11.93 0.32
N ARG A 166 6.18 11.95 -0.23
CA ARG A 166 6.48 12.73 -1.44
C ARG A 166 5.77 12.16 -2.66
N PHE A 167 5.67 10.84 -2.78
CA PHE A 167 4.92 10.19 -3.85
C PHE A 167 3.43 10.49 -3.74
N ASP A 168 2.82 10.30 -2.57
CA ASP A 168 1.39 10.54 -2.35
C ASP A 168 0.97 11.99 -2.62
N SER A 169 1.84 12.95 -2.31
CA SER A 169 1.59 14.38 -2.57
C SER A 169 1.81 14.82 -4.02
N GLY A 170 2.23 13.92 -4.91
CA GLY A 170 2.59 14.26 -6.29
C GLY A 170 3.85 15.13 -6.43
N ARG A 171 4.57 15.39 -5.32
CA ARG A 171 5.76 16.26 -5.30
C ARG A 171 7.07 15.55 -5.63
N ALA A 172 7.04 14.23 -5.79
CA ALA A 172 8.23 13.49 -6.19
C ALA A 172 8.39 13.56 -7.71
N GLU A 173 9.21 14.50 -8.16
CA GLU A 173 9.69 14.53 -9.54
C GLU A 173 10.81 13.51 -9.72
N LEU A 174 10.74 12.72 -10.79
CA LEU A 174 11.81 11.80 -11.17
C LEU A 174 12.92 12.58 -11.88
N LYS A 175 14.17 12.34 -11.50
CA LYS A 175 15.34 12.88 -12.18
C LYS A 175 15.72 11.99 -13.36
N LEU A 176 14.97 12.12 -14.45
CA LEU A 176 15.15 11.29 -15.63
C LEU A 176 16.43 11.66 -16.37
N ALA A 177 17.35 10.70 -16.51
CA ALA A 177 18.59 10.83 -17.29
C ALA A 177 18.95 9.49 -17.92
N PRO A 178 19.67 9.49 -19.07
CA PRO A 178 20.23 8.25 -19.62
C PRO A 178 21.27 7.65 -18.67
N PHE A 179 21.25 6.34 -18.48
CA PHE A 179 22.28 5.61 -17.75
C PHE A 179 22.39 4.16 -18.23
N PRO A 180 23.58 3.54 -18.10
CA PRO A 180 23.82 2.16 -18.51
C PRO A 180 23.15 1.19 -17.52
N PHE A 181 22.07 0.51 -17.93
CA PHE A 181 21.29 -0.39 -17.09
C PHE A 181 22.12 -1.57 -16.57
N GLY A 182 22.94 -2.19 -17.45
CA GLY A 182 23.81 -3.30 -17.06
C GLY A 182 24.79 -2.93 -15.97
N GLN A 183 25.37 -1.69 -16.01
CA GLN A 183 26.26 -1.20 -14.96
C GLN A 183 25.52 -1.03 -13.63
N ALA A 184 24.28 -0.53 -13.65
CA ALA A 184 23.48 -0.40 -12.43
C ALA A 184 23.20 -1.78 -11.79
N VAL A 185 22.89 -2.81 -12.58
CA VAL A 185 22.74 -4.18 -12.10
C VAL A 185 24.04 -4.72 -11.50
N GLN A 186 25.19 -4.50 -12.16
CA GLN A 186 26.50 -4.90 -11.67
C GLN A 186 26.85 -4.21 -10.34
N ASP A 187 26.57 -2.91 -10.22
CA ASP A 187 26.80 -2.13 -9.00
C ASP A 187 25.99 -2.70 -7.82
N VAL A 188 24.71 -3.03 -8.06
CA VAL A 188 23.82 -3.67 -7.07
C VAL A 188 24.33 -5.05 -6.66
N TYR A 189 24.77 -5.88 -7.61
CA TYR A 189 25.40 -7.17 -7.31
C TYR A 189 26.62 -6.99 -6.40
N ASN A 190 27.56 -6.12 -6.77
CA ASN A 190 28.79 -5.89 -6.02
C ASN A 190 28.51 -5.37 -4.60
N ALA A 191 27.53 -4.46 -4.44
CA ALA A 191 27.15 -3.89 -3.15
C ALA A 191 26.59 -4.92 -2.18
N ASN A 192 25.94 -5.99 -2.68
CA ASN A 192 25.33 -7.02 -1.85
C ASN A 192 26.22 -8.27 -1.64
N LEU A 193 27.34 -8.35 -2.35
CA LEU A 193 28.18 -9.56 -2.35
C LEU A 193 28.71 -9.91 -0.95
N MET A 194 29.18 -8.91 -0.21
CA MET A 194 29.70 -9.13 1.15
C MET A 194 28.63 -9.62 2.12
N GLU A 195 27.41 -9.07 2.02
CA GLU A 195 26.31 -9.46 2.88
C GLU A 195 25.84 -10.89 2.55
N ALA A 196 25.71 -11.21 1.26
CA ALA A 196 25.43 -12.59 0.83
C ALA A 196 26.49 -13.58 1.34
N GLN A 197 27.77 -13.21 1.30
CA GLN A 197 28.86 -14.06 1.83
C GLN A 197 28.79 -14.25 3.35
N ARG A 198 28.39 -13.24 4.12
CA ARG A 198 28.21 -13.38 5.59
C ARG A 198 27.17 -14.44 5.94
N HIS A 199 26.13 -14.60 5.11
CA HIS A 199 25.12 -15.65 5.22
C HIS A 199 25.51 -16.95 4.49
N GLY A 200 26.72 -17.02 3.93
CA GLY A 200 27.20 -18.19 3.18
C GLY A 200 26.44 -18.44 1.88
N HIS A 201 25.73 -17.46 1.34
CA HIS A 201 24.98 -17.60 0.10
C HIS A 201 25.89 -17.65 -1.12
N ALA A 202 25.57 -18.56 -2.06
CA ALA A 202 26.10 -18.51 -3.41
C ALA A 202 25.32 -17.49 -4.23
N MET A 203 25.98 -16.36 -4.56
CA MET A 203 25.37 -15.30 -5.35
C MET A 203 25.97 -15.28 -6.76
N GLU A 204 25.13 -15.39 -7.78
CA GLU A 204 25.50 -15.47 -9.19
C GLU A 204 24.94 -14.27 -9.95
N LEU A 205 25.71 -13.73 -10.90
CA LEU A 205 25.26 -12.69 -11.83
C LEU A 205 25.32 -13.22 -13.27
N ASP A 206 24.21 -13.07 -13.99
CA ASP A 206 24.07 -13.53 -15.38
C ASP A 206 23.53 -12.37 -16.24
N ILE A 207 24.42 -11.67 -16.90
CA ILE A 207 24.10 -10.62 -17.88
C ILE A 207 24.61 -11.13 -19.23
N THR A 208 23.72 -11.72 -20.01
CA THR A 208 24.04 -12.46 -21.23
C THR A 208 24.32 -11.58 -22.44
N GLU A 209 23.96 -10.30 -22.42
CA GLU A 209 24.07 -9.38 -23.55
C GLU A 209 24.56 -7.99 -23.07
N GLU A 210 25.14 -7.21 -23.99
CA GLU A 210 25.36 -5.79 -23.74
C GLU A 210 24.01 -5.06 -23.68
N LEU A 211 23.65 -4.60 -22.47
CA LEU A 211 22.37 -3.95 -22.23
C LEU A 211 22.44 -2.47 -22.63
N PRO A 212 21.37 -1.93 -23.22
CA PRO A 212 21.33 -0.52 -23.63
C PRO A 212 21.34 0.43 -22.44
N GLU A 213 21.69 1.69 -22.69
CA GLU A 213 21.29 2.76 -21.79
C GLU A 213 19.78 2.91 -21.76
N ILE A 214 19.24 3.20 -20.60
CA ILE A 214 17.82 3.51 -20.42
C ILE A 214 17.65 4.91 -19.86
N THR A 215 16.53 5.55 -20.15
CA THR A 215 16.17 6.83 -19.54
C THR A 215 15.35 6.59 -18.29
N GLY A 216 15.83 7.08 -17.14
CA GLY A 216 15.15 6.90 -15.85
C GLY A 216 15.87 7.60 -14.71
N ASP A 217 15.27 7.56 -13.52
CA ASP A 217 15.93 8.01 -12.28
C ASP A 217 16.80 6.85 -11.75
N ARG A 218 18.11 6.92 -12.07
CA ARG A 218 19.07 5.87 -11.71
C ARG A 218 19.08 5.57 -10.20
N GLU A 219 19.04 6.61 -9.35
CA GLU A 219 19.09 6.43 -7.90
C GLU A 219 17.88 5.65 -7.40
N ARG A 220 16.69 5.99 -7.90
CA ARG A 220 15.45 5.31 -7.55
C ARG A 220 15.38 3.87 -8.08
N ILE A 221 15.81 3.66 -9.32
CA ILE A 221 15.85 2.31 -9.90
C ILE A 221 16.86 1.41 -9.15
N VAL A 222 18.05 1.93 -8.81
CA VAL A 222 19.03 1.21 -7.97
C VAL A 222 18.44 0.93 -6.59
N GLN A 223 17.70 1.85 -5.98
CA GLN A 223 16.98 1.61 -4.71
C GLN A 223 16.01 0.42 -4.82
N VAL A 224 15.26 0.32 -5.91
CA VAL A 224 14.34 -0.82 -6.17
C VAL A 224 15.13 -2.12 -6.25
N MET A 225 16.19 -2.15 -7.06
CA MET A 225 17.04 -3.32 -7.23
C MET A 225 17.65 -3.77 -5.89
N MET A 226 18.17 -2.82 -5.09
CA MET A 226 18.71 -3.09 -3.76
C MET A 226 17.66 -3.69 -2.82
N ASN A 227 16.43 -3.17 -2.81
CA ASN A 227 15.34 -3.69 -2.01
C ASN A 227 15.00 -5.15 -2.37
N VAL A 228 14.98 -5.48 -3.65
CA VAL A 228 14.68 -6.84 -4.10
C VAL A 228 15.82 -7.80 -3.73
N VAL A 229 17.08 -7.43 -3.99
CA VAL A 229 18.24 -8.27 -3.67
C VAL A 229 18.41 -8.48 -2.17
N SER A 230 18.27 -7.42 -1.37
CA SER A 230 18.38 -7.51 0.09
C SER A 230 17.27 -8.37 0.69
N ASN A 231 16.04 -8.33 0.13
CA ASN A 231 14.98 -9.26 0.52
C ASN A 231 15.34 -10.71 0.21
N SER A 232 15.90 -11.01 -0.97
CA SER A 232 16.33 -12.36 -1.31
C SER A 232 17.42 -12.87 -0.37
N ILE A 233 18.42 -12.03 0.00
CA ILE A 233 19.43 -12.38 0.99
C ILE A 233 18.78 -12.71 2.34
N LYS A 234 17.89 -11.88 2.79
CA LYS A 234 17.23 -11.95 4.10
C LYS A 234 16.31 -13.16 4.26
N TYR A 235 15.58 -13.54 3.21
CA TYR A 235 14.58 -14.61 3.26
C TYR A 235 15.07 -15.93 2.69
N THR A 236 16.35 -16.03 2.33
CA THR A 236 17.03 -17.26 1.98
C THR A 236 17.75 -17.79 3.21
N PRO A 237 17.57 -19.07 3.61
CA PRO A 237 18.35 -19.69 4.69
C PRO A 237 19.84 -19.71 4.38
N ASP A 238 20.67 -19.61 5.42
CA ASP A 238 22.13 -19.62 5.29
C ASP A 238 22.63 -20.76 4.38
N GLY A 239 23.59 -20.46 3.52
CA GLY A 239 24.09 -21.39 2.52
C GLY A 239 23.23 -21.56 1.28
N GLY A 240 22.18 -20.71 1.14
CA GLY A 240 21.28 -20.73 -0.02
C GLY A 240 21.90 -20.15 -1.28
N ARG A 241 21.09 -20.04 -2.34
CA ARG A 241 21.51 -19.57 -3.66
C ARG A 241 20.63 -18.41 -4.11
N ILE A 242 21.28 -17.35 -4.64
CA ILE A 242 20.63 -16.17 -5.20
C ILE A 242 21.22 -15.94 -6.59
N ARG A 243 20.37 -15.86 -7.61
CA ARG A 243 20.79 -15.54 -8.97
C ARG A 243 20.16 -14.21 -9.39
N ILE A 244 21.00 -13.29 -9.86
CA ILE A 244 20.58 -12.06 -10.50
C ILE A 244 20.82 -12.25 -11.99
N SER A 245 19.77 -12.06 -12.79
CA SER A 245 19.85 -12.12 -14.25
C SER A 245 19.30 -10.82 -14.81
N ALA A 246 19.89 -10.34 -15.90
CA ALA A 246 19.39 -9.17 -16.61
C ALA A 246 19.49 -9.38 -18.12
N GLY A 247 18.52 -8.82 -18.83
CA GLY A 247 18.44 -8.97 -20.29
C GLY A 247 17.57 -7.89 -20.91
N ARG A 248 17.46 -7.99 -22.24
CA ARG A 248 16.61 -7.13 -23.06
C ARG A 248 15.54 -7.97 -23.76
N GLN A 249 14.36 -7.41 -23.88
CA GLN A 249 13.28 -7.93 -24.72
C GLN A 249 12.62 -6.77 -25.45
N ASP A 250 12.78 -6.70 -26.75
CA ASP A 250 12.28 -5.62 -27.59
C ASP A 250 12.74 -4.23 -27.14
N ARG A 251 11.81 -3.39 -26.71
CA ARG A 251 12.03 -2.02 -26.22
C ARG A 251 12.12 -1.96 -24.70
N ARG A 252 12.24 -3.10 -24.04
CA ARG A 252 12.29 -3.20 -22.58
C ARG A 252 13.57 -3.89 -22.13
N VAL A 253 14.09 -3.46 -20.99
CA VAL A 253 15.07 -4.18 -20.21
C VAL A 253 14.42 -4.79 -19.01
N TRP A 254 14.97 -5.90 -18.52
CA TRP A 254 14.49 -6.56 -17.33
C TRP A 254 15.65 -6.99 -16.44
N MET A 255 15.38 -7.06 -15.14
CA MET A 255 16.22 -7.70 -14.12
C MET A 255 15.37 -8.69 -13.35
N GLU A 256 15.89 -9.89 -13.14
CA GLU A 256 15.32 -10.92 -12.28
C GLU A 256 16.24 -11.22 -11.11
N VAL A 257 15.64 -11.39 -9.94
CA VAL A 257 16.32 -11.92 -8.76
C VAL A 257 15.57 -13.19 -8.38
N ALA A 258 16.27 -14.33 -8.47
CA ALA A 258 15.74 -15.64 -8.12
C ALA A 258 16.51 -16.21 -6.92
N ASP A 259 15.78 -16.59 -5.88
CA ASP A 259 16.32 -17.24 -4.69
C ASP A 259 15.73 -18.65 -4.49
N ASN A 260 16.36 -19.45 -3.65
CA ASN A 260 15.84 -20.73 -3.18
C ASN A 260 15.39 -20.66 -1.72
N GLY A 261 14.89 -19.48 -1.30
CA GLY A 261 14.45 -19.19 0.05
C GLY A 261 13.12 -19.83 0.43
N ILE A 262 12.50 -19.28 1.48
CA ILE A 262 11.23 -19.79 2.04
C ILE A 262 10.02 -19.59 1.10
N GLY A 263 10.16 -18.71 0.09
CA GLY A 263 9.07 -18.38 -0.82
C GLY A 263 7.94 -17.59 -0.15
N ILE A 264 6.83 -17.42 -0.90
CA ILE A 264 5.63 -16.71 -0.46
C ILE A 264 4.40 -17.57 -0.76
N PRO A 265 3.50 -17.81 0.23
CA PRO A 265 2.23 -18.50 0.01
C PRO A 265 1.42 -17.85 -1.12
N LYS A 266 0.65 -18.66 -1.87
CA LYS A 266 -0.08 -18.14 -3.03
C LYS A 266 -1.10 -17.06 -2.68
N GLU A 267 -1.74 -17.20 -1.52
CA GLU A 267 -2.70 -16.23 -0.98
C GLU A 267 -2.09 -14.87 -0.68
N ASP A 268 -0.80 -14.81 -0.35
CA ASP A 268 -0.10 -13.58 0.05
C ASP A 268 0.54 -12.84 -1.14
N ARG A 269 0.75 -13.52 -2.28
CA ARG A 269 1.49 -12.99 -3.43
C ARG A 269 0.92 -11.70 -4.02
N GLY A 270 -0.41 -11.55 -4.00
CA GLY A 270 -1.06 -10.32 -4.45
C GLY A 270 -0.87 -9.14 -3.52
N ARG A 271 -0.53 -9.40 -2.25
CA ARG A 271 -0.49 -8.41 -1.19
C ARG A 271 0.90 -7.92 -0.80
N ILE A 272 1.95 -8.59 -1.23
CA ILE A 272 3.34 -8.25 -0.81
C ILE A 272 3.79 -6.84 -1.24
N PHE A 273 3.10 -6.22 -2.18
CA PHE A 273 3.32 -4.84 -2.60
C PHE A 273 2.46 -3.82 -1.84
N GLU A 274 1.56 -4.28 -0.94
CA GLU A 274 0.82 -3.41 -0.03
C GLU A 274 1.75 -2.82 1.03
N ARG A 275 1.45 -1.60 1.50
CA ARG A 275 2.25 -0.92 2.54
C ARG A 275 2.13 -1.66 3.88
N PHE A 276 3.25 -1.89 4.57
CA PHE A 276 3.36 -2.62 5.84
C PHE A 276 2.93 -4.09 5.80
N TYR A 277 2.64 -4.62 4.60
CA TYR A 277 2.28 -6.02 4.49
C TYR A 277 3.47 -6.93 4.75
N ARG A 278 3.24 -8.01 5.52
CA ARG A 278 4.25 -9.01 5.89
C ARG A 278 3.56 -10.35 6.05
N VAL A 279 4.07 -11.37 5.39
CA VAL A 279 3.52 -12.74 5.41
C VAL A 279 3.57 -13.31 6.82
N ASP A 280 4.66 -13.09 7.55
CA ASP A 280 4.83 -13.53 8.95
C ASP A 280 5.32 -12.37 9.80
N LYS A 281 4.43 -11.82 10.63
CA LYS A 281 4.71 -10.68 11.51
C LYS A 281 5.72 -11.01 12.62
N ALA A 282 5.78 -12.26 13.08
CA ALA A 282 6.67 -12.66 14.17
C ALA A 282 8.12 -12.83 13.67
N ARG A 283 8.34 -13.63 12.64
CA ARG A 283 9.66 -13.90 12.08
C ARG A 283 10.29 -12.67 11.41
N SER A 284 9.47 -11.83 10.81
CA SER A 284 9.95 -10.61 10.16
C SER A 284 10.37 -9.52 11.14
N ARG A 285 9.97 -9.57 12.43
CA ARG A 285 10.47 -8.62 13.47
C ARG A 285 11.93 -8.90 13.78
N GLU A 286 12.33 -10.15 13.90
CA GLU A 286 13.71 -10.55 14.15
C GLU A 286 14.65 -10.11 13.02
N SER A 287 14.15 -10.12 11.79
CA SER A 287 14.91 -9.74 10.60
C SER A 287 14.78 -8.26 10.18
N GLY A 288 14.14 -7.40 11.00
CA GLY A 288 14.16 -5.93 10.82
C GLY A 288 13.40 -5.34 9.63
N GLY A 289 12.52 -6.10 8.95
CA GLY A 289 11.76 -5.58 7.79
C GLY A 289 10.64 -4.64 8.20
N THR A 290 10.48 -3.53 7.48
CA THR A 290 9.42 -2.53 7.68
C THR A 290 8.12 -2.85 6.96
N GLY A 291 8.17 -3.70 5.93
CA GLY A 291 7.06 -3.94 5.01
C GLY A 291 6.81 -2.78 4.04
N LEU A 292 7.72 -1.81 3.98
CA LEU A 292 7.62 -0.66 3.07
C LEU A 292 8.46 -0.82 1.80
N GLY A 293 9.54 -1.60 1.83
CA GLY A 293 10.50 -1.68 0.72
C GLY A 293 9.86 -2.10 -0.60
N LEU A 294 9.05 -3.17 -0.64
CA LEU A 294 8.40 -3.62 -1.87
C LEU A 294 7.28 -2.68 -2.34
N SER A 295 6.55 -2.02 -1.44
CA SER A 295 5.56 -1.02 -1.82
C SER A 295 6.21 0.24 -2.41
N ILE A 296 7.36 0.68 -1.88
CA ILE A 296 8.17 1.75 -2.46
C ILE A 296 8.72 1.33 -3.81
N ALA A 297 9.22 0.09 -3.92
CA ALA A 297 9.71 -0.45 -5.18
C ALA A 297 8.61 -0.43 -6.26
N LYS A 298 7.39 -0.85 -5.91
CA LYS A 298 6.24 -0.81 -6.81
C LYS A 298 5.92 0.61 -7.27
N GLU A 299 5.84 1.57 -6.34
CA GLU A 299 5.56 2.98 -6.65
C GLU A 299 6.62 3.60 -7.57
N ILE A 300 7.90 3.32 -7.32
CA ILE A 300 8.99 3.80 -8.17
C ILE A 300 8.86 3.22 -9.59
N ILE A 301 8.63 1.93 -9.72
CA ILE A 301 8.55 1.24 -11.00
C ILE A 301 7.30 1.69 -11.78
N ASP A 302 6.16 1.85 -11.12
CA ASP A 302 4.92 2.34 -11.75
C ASP A 302 5.10 3.76 -12.31
N ARG A 303 5.81 4.64 -11.60
CA ARG A 303 6.16 5.99 -12.10
C ARG A 303 7.14 5.99 -13.26
N HIS A 304 7.92 4.92 -13.41
CA HIS A 304 8.75 4.70 -14.59
C HIS A 304 8.01 3.97 -15.73
N GLU A 305 6.68 3.79 -15.62
CA GLU A 305 5.86 3.04 -16.57
C GLU A 305 6.38 1.61 -16.81
N GLY A 306 7.04 1.05 -15.76
CA GLY A 306 7.57 -0.29 -15.72
C GLY A 306 6.62 -1.28 -15.03
N THR A 307 7.13 -2.49 -14.82
CA THR A 307 6.43 -3.52 -14.03
C THR A 307 7.36 -4.17 -13.03
N ILE A 308 6.85 -4.49 -11.83
CA ILE A 308 7.50 -5.35 -10.87
C ILE A 308 6.52 -6.48 -10.51
N GLU A 309 6.94 -7.71 -10.67
CA GLU A 309 6.08 -8.87 -10.56
C GLU A 309 6.79 -10.10 -10.01
N LEU A 310 6.02 -11.05 -9.49
CA LEU A 310 6.50 -12.37 -9.13
C LEU A 310 6.39 -13.30 -10.33
N VAL A 311 7.50 -13.93 -10.68
CA VAL A 311 7.55 -14.91 -11.78
C VAL A 311 7.36 -16.30 -11.18
N ASP A 312 6.35 -17.04 -11.66
CA ASP A 312 6.14 -18.42 -11.26
C ASP A 312 7.24 -19.30 -11.85
N ARG A 313 8.00 -19.94 -10.97
CA ARG A 313 8.97 -20.98 -11.32
C ARG A 313 8.70 -22.25 -10.53
N SER A 314 9.11 -23.38 -11.10
CA SER A 314 9.10 -24.65 -10.39
C SER A 314 10.26 -24.71 -9.40
N GLY A 315 9.98 -25.04 -8.13
CA GLY A 315 10.98 -25.19 -7.08
C GLY A 315 10.74 -24.29 -5.87
N PRO A 316 11.59 -24.39 -4.84
CA PRO A 316 11.53 -23.52 -3.67
C PRO A 316 12.01 -22.12 -3.99
N GLY A 317 11.58 -21.15 -3.17
CA GLY A 317 12.03 -19.77 -3.24
C GLY A 317 11.10 -18.84 -3.98
N LEU A 318 11.63 -17.70 -4.39
CA LEU A 318 10.92 -16.63 -5.06
C LEU A 318 11.71 -16.14 -6.27
N THR A 319 11.01 -15.64 -7.27
CA THR A 319 11.60 -14.88 -8.36
C THR A 319 10.85 -13.59 -8.55
N VAL A 320 11.56 -12.47 -8.43
CA VAL A 320 11.02 -11.13 -8.66
C VAL A 320 11.61 -10.60 -9.96
N ARG A 321 10.77 -10.13 -10.88
CA ARG A 321 11.17 -9.49 -12.13
C ARG A 321 10.79 -8.01 -12.11
N ILE A 322 11.74 -7.17 -12.49
CA ILE A 322 11.57 -5.75 -12.75
C ILE A 322 11.72 -5.54 -14.26
N THR A 323 10.80 -4.82 -14.89
CA THR A 323 10.86 -4.51 -16.33
C THR A 323 10.67 -3.01 -16.53
N LEU A 324 11.54 -2.40 -17.36
CA LEU A 324 11.53 -0.97 -17.64
C LEU A 324 11.59 -0.71 -19.15
N LEU A 325 11.04 0.42 -19.59
CA LEU A 325 11.16 0.88 -20.98
C LEU A 325 12.57 1.46 -21.21
N VAL A 326 13.17 1.16 -22.36
CA VAL A 326 14.48 1.71 -22.74
C VAL A 326 14.40 3.25 -22.89
N GLU A 327 13.33 3.74 -23.51
CA GLU A 327 13.12 5.17 -23.76
C GLU A 327 12.65 5.95 -22.54
N GLY A 328 12.37 5.26 -21.42
CA GLY A 328 11.84 5.84 -20.19
C GLY A 328 10.34 6.16 -20.26
N PRO A 329 9.80 6.76 -19.20
CA PRO A 329 8.38 7.11 -19.11
C PRO A 329 8.01 8.26 -20.06
N HIS A 330 6.80 8.21 -20.59
CA HIS A 330 6.30 9.21 -21.54
C HIS A 330 5.87 10.53 -20.89
N HIS A 331 5.50 10.50 -19.60
CA HIS A 331 4.98 11.65 -18.85
C HIS A 331 6.01 12.73 -18.49
N GLY A 332 7.28 12.60 -18.89
CA GLY A 332 8.35 13.57 -18.62
C GLY A 332 8.80 14.37 -19.85
N ARG A 333 8.05 14.36 -20.94
CA ARG A 333 8.44 15.00 -22.21
C ARG A 333 7.66 16.27 -22.57
N GLU A 334 7.01 16.94 -21.60
CA GLU A 334 6.47 18.30 -21.79
C GLU A 334 7.40 19.37 -21.30
#